data_0385bf40203ca00d24bb02f242c14753
#
_entry.id   0385bf40203ca00d24bb02f242c14753
#
_cell.length_a   1.000
_cell.length_b   1.000
_cell.length_c   1.000
_cell.angle_alpha   90.00
_cell.angle_beta   90.00
_cell.angle_gamma   90.00
#
_symmetry.space_group_name_H-M   'P 1'
#
loop_
_entity.id
_entity.type
_entity.pdbx_description
1 polymer ?
#
loop_
_entity_poly.entity_id
_entity_poly.type
_entity_poly.pdbx_seq_one_letter_code
_entity_poly.pdbx_strand_id
1 'polypeptide(L)'
;MIYNIHHLHCGSFCPVCAPLFGQKGWKAHLVCHCLLVETDRGLVLIDTGLGTQDYLHTQQRLGSLLTKFGAIVPDIHLSAFHQIQRLGYSLDDVKHIFVSHLDFDHAGGISDFPNATVHVLASEFNATQSLSLKG
;
A
#
# COMPACT_ATOMS: atom_id res chain seq x y z
N MET A 1 1.51 22.58 10.64
CA MET A 1 2.84 22.74 9.97
C MET A 1 3.37 21.36 9.61
N ILE A 2 4.04 21.21 8.46
CA ILE A 2 4.72 19.95 8.08
C ILE A 2 6.16 20.04 8.55
N TYR A 3 6.65 19.02 9.26
CA TYR A 3 8.01 18.97 9.79
C TYR A 3 8.95 18.14 8.93
N ASN A 4 8.45 16.98 8.43
CA ASN A 4 9.25 16.07 7.64
C ASN A 4 8.37 15.25 6.70
N ILE A 5 8.98 14.69 5.65
CA ILE A 5 8.33 13.75 4.73
C ILE A 5 9.27 12.56 4.53
N HIS A 6 8.83 11.39 4.93
CA HIS A 6 9.55 10.15 4.72
C HIS A 6 9.01 9.46 3.46
N HIS A 7 9.92 9.01 2.63
CA HIS A 7 9.63 8.16 1.48
C HIS A 7 9.70 6.69 1.92
N LEU A 8 8.59 5.97 1.82
CA LEU A 8 8.50 4.58 2.22
C LEU A 8 8.36 3.68 0.98
N HIS A 9 9.03 2.54 1.04
CA HIS A 9 8.90 1.47 0.05
C HIS A 9 7.98 0.39 0.62
N CYS A 10 6.69 0.46 0.32
CA CYS A 10 5.65 -0.34 0.98
C CYS A 10 5.22 -1.59 0.18
N GLY A 11 6.13 -2.18 -0.56
CA GLY A 11 5.93 -3.42 -1.31
C GLY A 11 6.68 -3.43 -2.63
N SER A 12 7.06 -4.63 -3.06
CA SER A 12 7.73 -4.86 -4.35
C SER A 12 7.06 -5.96 -5.13
N PHE A 13 7.00 -5.77 -6.44
CA PHE A 13 6.52 -6.74 -7.43
C PHE A 13 7.57 -6.92 -8.51
N CYS A 14 7.77 -8.17 -8.93
CA CYS A 14 8.70 -8.49 -10.02
C CYS A 14 7.97 -9.26 -11.14
N PRO A 15 6.92 -8.68 -11.76
CA PRO A 15 6.16 -9.37 -12.77
C PRO A 15 7.02 -9.70 -13.99
N VAL A 16 6.67 -10.80 -14.67
CA VAL A 16 7.25 -11.14 -15.96
C VAL A 16 6.78 -10.14 -17.03
N CYS A 17 7.48 -10.09 -18.18
CA CYS A 17 7.21 -9.16 -19.29
C CYS A 17 7.57 -7.69 -18.96
N ALA A 18 8.79 -7.46 -18.52
CA ALA A 18 9.33 -6.13 -18.27
C ALA A 18 9.03 -5.07 -19.35
N PRO A 19 9.03 -5.39 -20.67
CA PRO A 19 8.73 -4.39 -21.70
C PRO A 19 7.32 -3.76 -21.59
N LEU A 20 6.33 -4.48 -21.05
CA LEU A 20 4.98 -3.92 -20.81
C LEU A 20 4.99 -2.79 -19.77
N PHE A 21 6.02 -2.75 -18.92
CA PHE A 21 6.23 -1.74 -17.89
C PHE A 21 7.35 -0.75 -18.27
N GLY A 22 7.74 -0.70 -19.54
CA GLY A 22 8.80 0.18 -20.03
C GLY A 22 10.20 -0.17 -19.53
N GLN A 23 10.40 -1.38 -19.00
CA GLN A 23 11.70 -1.84 -18.48
C GLN A 23 12.35 -2.84 -19.43
N LYS A 24 13.69 -2.91 -19.38
CA LYS A 24 14.46 -3.90 -20.14
C LYS A 24 14.57 -5.21 -19.35
N GLY A 25 14.55 -6.34 -20.07
CA GLY A 25 14.73 -7.66 -19.48
C GLY A 25 13.46 -8.49 -19.42
N TRP A 26 13.51 -9.59 -18.68
CA TRP A 26 12.40 -10.55 -18.56
C TRP A 26 11.42 -10.20 -17.43
N LYS A 27 11.93 -9.69 -16.32
CA LYS A 27 11.15 -9.28 -15.13
C LYS A 27 11.21 -7.78 -14.95
N ALA A 28 10.07 -7.16 -14.71
CA ALA A 28 9.98 -5.80 -14.23
C ALA A 28 10.25 -5.73 -12.72
N HIS A 29 10.60 -4.55 -12.22
CA HIS A 29 10.66 -4.26 -10.80
C HIS A 29 9.78 -3.05 -10.52
N LEU A 30 8.67 -3.27 -9.82
CA LEU A 30 7.71 -2.25 -9.43
C LEU A 30 7.72 -2.12 -7.90
N VAL A 31 7.54 -0.92 -7.41
CA VAL A 31 7.50 -0.62 -5.98
C VAL A 31 6.25 0.15 -5.62
N CYS A 32 5.67 -0.15 -4.46
CA CYS A 32 4.61 0.66 -3.86
C CYS A 32 5.29 1.79 -3.08
N HIS A 33 5.32 2.98 -3.66
CA HIS A 33 5.89 4.15 -3.02
C HIS A 33 4.82 4.88 -2.22
N CYS A 34 5.05 5.03 -0.92
CA CYS A 34 4.16 5.74 0.00
C CYS A 34 4.89 6.90 0.65
N LEU A 35 4.16 7.89 1.15
CA LEU A 35 4.73 9.01 1.91
C LEU A 35 4.16 9.04 3.31
N LEU A 36 5.05 9.18 4.30
CA LEU A 36 4.66 9.48 5.68
C LEU A 36 5.02 10.93 5.97
N VAL A 37 4.01 11.73 6.26
CA VAL A 37 4.15 13.17 6.51
C VAL A 37 3.97 13.43 8.00
N GLU A 38 5.00 14.04 8.61
CA GLU A 38 4.95 14.49 10.00
C GLU A 38 4.33 15.87 10.10
N THR A 39 3.31 16.00 10.94
CA THR A 39 2.64 17.27 11.19
C THR A 39 2.54 17.55 12.68
N ASP A 40 2.20 18.79 13.03
CA ASP A 40 1.88 19.21 14.41
C ASP A 40 0.60 18.55 14.97
N ARG A 41 -0.14 17.81 14.14
CA ARG A 41 -1.39 17.12 14.54
C ARG A 41 -1.31 15.60 14.44
N GLY A 42 -0.12 15.05 14.26
CA GLY A 42 0.13 13.63 14.07
C GLY A 42 0.63 13.31 12.66
N LEU A 43 0.68 12.03 12.35
CA LEU A 43 1.18 11.53 11.07
C LEU A 43 0.05 11.43 10.04
N VAL A 44 0.40 11.74 8.81
CA VAL A 44 -0.45 11.54 7.63
C VAL A 44 0.25 10.58 6.69
N LEU A 45 -0.43 9.49 6.33
CA LEU A 45 0.08 8.52 5.37
C LEU A 45 -0.60 8.75 4.01
N ILE A 46 0.19 8.80 2.94
CA ILE A 46 -0.30 8.90 1.55
C ILE A 46 0.00 7.57 0.87
N ASP A 47 -1.05 6.84 0.54
CA ASP A 47 -1.08 5.43 0.21
C ASP A 47 -0.48 4.53 1.30
N THR A 48 -0.82 3.27 1.30
CA THR A 48 -0.37 2.32 2.33
C THR A 48 0.48 1.18 1.77
N GLY A 49 0.45 1.00 0.46
CA GLY A 49 1.06 -0.16 -0.18
C GLY A 49 0.39 -1.47 0.25
N LEU A 50 1.17 -2.54 0.27
CA LEU A 50 0.75 -3.84 0.81
C LEU A 50 0.69 -3.80 2.33
N GLY A 51 -0.40 -4.30 2.89
CA GLY A 51 -0.58 -4.42 4.33
C GLY A 51 0.00 -5.72 4.91
N THR A 52 0.07 -5.79 6.23
CA THR A 52 0.54 -6.99 6.93
C THR A 52 -0.27 -8.23 6.57
N GLN A 53 -1.59 -8.08 6.39
CA GLN A 53 -2.49 -9.17 6.01
C GLN A 53 -2.25 -9.67 4.59
N ASP A 54 -1.81 -8.80 3.68
CA ASP A 54 -1.46 -9.19 2.30
C ASP A 54 -0.23 -10.10 2.28
N TYR A 55 0.74 -9.86 3.15
CA TYR A 55 1.91 -10.70 3.31
C TYR A 55 1.60 -12.03 4.02
N LEU A 56 0.76 -12.01 5.06
CA LEU A 56 0.41 -13.19 5.84
C LEU A 56 -0.55 -14.13 5.08
N HIS A 57 -1.41 -13.59 4.25
CA HIS A 57 -2.47 -14.30 3.53
C HIS A 57 -2.47 -14.00 2.03
N THR A 58 -1.30 -13.90 1.43
CA THR A 58 -1.08 -13.43 0.04
C THR A 58 -2.00 -14.14 -0.96
N GLN A 59 -2.06 -15.46 -0.94
CA GLN A 59 -2.86 -16.23 -1.90
C GLN A 59 -4.37 -15.99 -1.74
N GLN A 60 -4.84 -15.87 -0.51
CA GLN A 60 -6.27 -15.66 -0.20
C GLN A 60 -6.73 -14.25 -0.56
N ARG A 61 -5.89 -13.25 -0.31
CA ARG A 61 -6.23 -11.84 -0.49
C ARG A 61 -5.99 -11.33 -1.92
N LEU A 62 -4.89 -11.77 -2.52
CA LEU A 62 -4.45 -11.27 -3.82
C LEU A 62 -4.69 -12.26 -4.96
N GLY A 63 -5.07 -13.49 -4.63
CA GLY A 63 -5.37 -14.55 -5.59
C GLY A 63 -4.13 -15.24 -6.18
N SER A 64 -4.36 -16.42 -6.74
CA SER A 64 -3.28 -17.28 -7.26
C SER A 64 -2.60 -16.69 -8.50
N LEU A 65 -3.33 -15.96 -9.32
CA LEU A 65 -2.77 -15.36 -10.54
C LEU A 65 -1.74 -14.29 -10.19
N LEU A 66 -2.11 -13.37 -9.30
CA LEU A 66 -1.22 -12.29 -8.89
C LEU A 66 -0.03 -12.80 -8.08
N THR A 67 -0.25 -13.82 -7.24
CA THR A 67 0.83 -14.45 -6.46
C THR A 67 1.86 -15.12 -7.37
N LYS A 68 1.42 -15.81 -8.45
CA LYS A 68 2.33 -16.53 -9.36
C LYS A 68 3.01 -15.60 -10.37
N PHE A 69 2.27 -14.68 -10.98
CA PHE A 69 2.76 -13.85 -12.07
C PHE A 69 3.18 -12.45 -11.65
N GLY A 70 2.60 -11.92 -10.58
CA GLY A 70 2.97 -10.63 -9.99
C GLY A 70 4.30 -10.70 -9.23
N ALA A 71 4.72 -11.90 -8.81
CA ALA A 71 5.97 -12.15 -8.08
C ALA A 71 6.20 -11.12 -6.96
N ILE A 72 5.25 -11.08 -6.03
CA ILE A 72 5.34 -10.24 -4.83
C ILE A 72 6.55 -10.69 -4.02
N VAL A 73 7.40 -9.75 -3.64
CA VAL A 73 8.51 -10.01 -2.72
C VAL A 73 7.94 -10.26 -1.33
N PRO A 74 8.11 -11.46 -0.76
CA PRO A 74 7.44 -11.85 0.49
C PRO A 74 8.18 -11.32 1.73
N ASP A 75 8.30 -10.01 1.84
CA ASP A 75 8.94 -9.35 2.97
C ASP A 75 7.94 -8.43 3.69
N ILE A 76 7.36 -8.91 4.78
CA ILE A 76 6.39 -8.17 5.61
C ILE A 76 6.99 -6.89 6.20
N HIS A 77 8.32 -6.83 6.36
CA HIS A 77 8.99 -5.64 6.88
C HIS A 77 8.96 -4.44 5.91
N LEU A 78 8.57 -4.68 4.66
CA LEU A 78 8.27 -3.62 3.71
C LEU A 78 6.93 -2.94 3.98
N SER A 79 6.01 -3.53 4.76
CA SER A 79 4.74 -2.86 5.07
C SER A 79 4.96 -1.51 5.75
N ALA A 80 4.07 -0.55 5.48
CA ALA A 80 4.08 0.75 6.15
C ALA A 80 4.04 0.59 7.67
N PHE A 81 3.29 -0.42 8.17
CA PHE A 81 3.24 -0.82 9.58
C PHE A 81 4.63 -0.94 10.21
N HIS A 82 5.50 -1.81 9.64
CA HIS A 82 6.83 -2.05 10.20
C HIS A 82 7.79 -0.88 9.98
N GLN A 83 7.65 -0.17 8.87
CA GLN A 83 8.54 0.96 8.59
C GLN A 83 8.27 2.14 9.51
N ILE A 84 6.99 2.44 9.82
CA ILE A 84 6.61 3.50 10.76
C ILE A 84 7.14 3.19 12.16
N GLN A 85 7.02 1.94 12.61
CA GLN A 85 7.60 1.52 13.90
C GLN A 85 9.13 1.65 13.94
N ARG A 86 9.83 1.30 12.84
CA ARG A 86 11.29 1.48 12.74
C ARG A 86 11.73 2.94 12.79
N LEU A 87 10.89 3.86 12.33
CA LEU A 87 11.13 5.30 12.46
C LEU A 87 10.90 5.81 13.90
N GLY A 88 10.40 4.95 14.80
CA GLY A 88 10.18 5.28 16.21
C GLY A 88 8.80 5.84 16.53
N TYR A 89 7.85 5.78 15.58
CA TYR A 89 6.48 6.25 15.80
C TYR A 89 5.55 5.13 16.24
N SER A 90 4.50 5.50 16.97
CA SER A 90 3.36 4.63 17.21
C SER A 90 2.46 4.60 15.98
N LEU A 91 1.82 3.46 15.73
CA LEU A 91 0.80 3.35 14.68
C LEU A 91 -0.41 4.24 14.96
N ASP A 92 -0.69 4.48 16.25
CA ASP A 92 -1.76 5.38 16.69
C ASP A 92 -1.47 6.86 16.41
N ASP A 93 -0.22 7.20 16.06
CA ASP A 93 0.14 8.54 15.63
C ASP A 93 -0.32 8.82 14.19
N VAL A 94 -0.61 7.79 13.40
CA VAL A 94 -1.20 7.92 12.06
C VAL A 94 -2.66 8.30 12.21
N LYS A 95 -2.97 9.59 11.99
CA LYS A 95 -4.32 10.14 12.16
C LYS A 95 -5.13 10.13 10.86
N HIS A 96 -4.45 10.26 9.73
CA HIS A 96 -5.09 10.34 8.43
C HIS A 96 -4.34 9.49 7.41
N ILE A 97 -5.10 8.82 6.55
CA ILE A 97 -4.60 8.11 5.37
C ILE A 97 -5.30 8.71 4.14
N PHE A 98 -4.54 9.23 3.20
CA PHE A 98 -5.05 9.64 1.89
C PHE A 98 -4.70 8.56 0.88
N VAL A 99 -5.71 7.99 0.23
CA VAL A 99 -5.52 6.91 -0.75
C VAL A 99 -5.76 7.47 -2.15
N SER A 100 -4.77 7.31 -3.02
CA SER A 100 -4.86 7.76 -4.41
C SER A 100 -5.93 6.98 -5.19
N HIS A 101 -5.99 5.66 -4.99
CA HIS A 101 -7.03 4.77 -5.51
C HIS A 101 -7.08 3.47 -4.68
N LEU A 102 -8.15 2.69 -4.84
CA LEU A 102 -8.42 1.54 -3.96
C LEU A 102 -7.85 0.20 -4.46
N ASP A 103 -6.85 0.22 -5.34
CA ASP A 103 -6.13 -0.99 -5.70
C ASP A 103 -5.27 -1.48 -4.53
N PHE A 104 -5.05 -2.81 -4.47
CA PHE A 104 -4.41 -3.47 -3.34
C PHE A 104 -2.98 -2.96 -3.05
N ASP A 105 -2.25 -2.52 -4.07
CA ASP A 105 -0.90 -1.98 -3.97
C ASP A 105 -0.85 -0.52 -3.47
N HIS A 106 -2.00 0.10 -3.25
CA HIS A 106 -2.15 1.43 -2.65
C HIS A 106 -2.96 1.40 -1.35
N ALA A 107 -3.96 0.54 -1.26
CA ALA A 107 -4.93 0.49 -0.16
C ALA A 107 -4.81 -0.75 0.74
N GLY A 108 -3.91 -1.70 0.41
CA GLY A 108 -3.79 -2.98 1.10
C GLY A 108 -3.50 -2.87 2.59
N GLY A 109 -2.74 -1.86 3.00
CA GLY A 109 -2.34 -1.63 4.39
C GLY A 109 -3.31 -0.80 5.22
N ILE A 110 -4.48 -0.40 4.71
CA ILE A 110 -5.44 0.43 5.48
C ILE A 110 -5.83 -0.24 6.80
N SER A 111 -6.04 -1.55 6.79
CA SER A 111 -6.44 -2.31 7.99
C SER A 111 -5.37 -2.36 9.10
N ASP A 112 -4.14 -2.00 8.79
CA ASP A 112 -3.06 -1.92 9.78
C ASP A 112 -3.16 -0.68 10.69
N PHE A 113 -4.03 0.27 10.32
CA PHE A 113 -4.22 1.56 11.01
C PHE A 113 -5.68 1.79 11.39
N PRO A 114 -6.24 1.01 12.32
CA PRO A 114 -7.68 1.03 12.64
C PRO A 114 -8.17 2.35 13.23
N ASN A 115 -7.27 3.18 13.75
CA ASN A 115 -7.61 4.46 14.38
C ASN A 115 -7.43 5.66 13.43
N ALA A 116 -6.98 5.42 12.19
CA ALA A 116 -6.80 6.47 11.20
C ALA A 116 -8.10 6.77 10.45
N THR A 117 -8.31 8.05 10.13
CA THR A 117 -9.37 8.45 9.20
C THR A 117 -8.88 8.29 7.76
N VAL A 118 -9.62 7.50 6.97
CA VAL A 118 -9.29 7.25 5.56
C VAL A 118 -9.99 8.26 4.68
N HIS A 119 -9.23 8.89 3.79
CA HIS A 119 -9.71 9.84 2.78
C HIS A 119 -9.52 9.22 1.40
N VAL A 120 -10.59 9.15 0.64
CA VAL A 120 -10.61 8.63 -0.73
C VAL A 120 -11.54 9.49 -1.59
N LEU A 121 -11.24 9.58 -2.88
CA LEU A 121 -12.13 10.26 -3.82
C LEU A 121 -13.47 9.53 -3.92
N ALA A 122 -14.57 10.29 -3.96
CA ALA A 122 -15.92 9.71 -4.08
C ALA A 122 -16.07 8.85 -5.36
N SER A 123 -15.40 9.22 -6.45
CA SER A 123 -15.39 8.43 -7.70
C SER A 123 -14.77 7.04 -7.50
N GLU A 124 -13.65 6.95 -6.78
CA GLU A 124 -12.99 5.67 -6.44
C GLU A 124 -13.87 4.80 -5.55
N PHE A 125 -14.41 5.39 -4.49
CA PHE A 125 -15.31 4.69 -3.58
C PHE A 125 -16.55 4.13 -4.31
N ASN A 126 -17.20 4.93 -5.16
CA ASN A 126 -18.37 4.52 -5.93
C ASN A 126 -18.04 3.43 -6.97
N ALA A 127 -16.85 3.49 -7.59
CA ALA A 127 -16.40 2.47 -8.54
C ALA A 127 -16.27 1.09 -7.88
N THR A 128 -15.68 1.02 -6.67
CA THR A 128 -15.55 -0.24 -5.92
C THR A 128 -16.90 -0.80 -5.47
N GLN A 129 -17.84 0.05 -5.06
CA GLN A 129 -19.20 -0.36 -4.71
C GLN A 129 -19.93 -1.00 -5.91
N SER A 130 -19.76 -0.44 -7.10
CA SER A 130 -20.40 -0.96 -8.32
C SER A 130 -19.85 -2.32 -8.77
N LEU A 131 -18.60 -2.62 -8.46
CA LEU A 131 -17.97 -3.92 -8.71
C LEU A 131 -18.46 -4.99 -7.71
N SER A 132 -18.65 -4.62 -6.46
CA SER A 132 -19.14 -5.52 -5.39
C SER A 132 -20.59 -5.99 -5.62
N LEU A 133 -21.41 -5.20 -6.34
CA LEU A 133 -22.82 -5.54 -6.63
C LEU A 133 -23.00 -6.46 -7.86
N LYS A 134 -21.92 -6.78 -8.57
CA LYS A 134 -21.94 -7.62 -9.78
C LYS A 134 -21.33 -9.01 -9.58
N GLY A 135 -20.93 -9.35 -8.33
CA GLY A 135 -20.33 -10.62 -7.94
C GLY A 135 -21.31 -11.63 -7.37
#